data_e3a13847d1fb4726b783a9cffa36f44d
#
_entry.id   e3a13847d1fb4726b783a9cffa36f44d
#
_cell.length_a   1.000
_cell.length_b   1.000
_cell.length_c   1.000
_cell.angle_alpha   90.00
_cell.angle_beta   90.00
_cell.angle_gamma   90.00
#
_symmetry.space_group_name_H-M   'P 1'
#
loop_
_entity.id
_entity.type
_entity.pdbx_description
1 polymer ?
#
loop_
_entity_poly.entity_id
_entity_poly.type
_entity_poly.pdbx_seq_one_letter_code
_entity_poly.pdbx_strand_id
1 'polypeptide(L)'
;MTIDKDTPRGVRAPGWIPVLLGVIYGLATTGTSALAVSLPQVSGEFDVSASGAAWAISVYTVMLAVATPLHGRLADSYGLRVPLIVGMVTMSIGAVAAALAPSFPLLLVARIVQGFGGASIAVLTTALLSALWEGPQRGAALGRVTGVGATFSALGPLIGGALENLGGWRLAVTMPAVGLLALPYLARLAPSGGSGNRIDRTGALLVATAASGLVLVLQSPSAGVVTGIVGAVLLVSGVPAVVAWVRARPQGFLPRSVVSNPVVLRSAFAASAVPASWFAMLVGVPSVTASWGWTPLQTGLLMLPAAVVGLVAPTFCRKVLAKLGARLAISVSCSLAMLALLVAAAGAAMDSAPVLALGVALTTGSFALGQPSMMSAVSEAVDLTDRGVAIGIATLVSFTGASIGASLVGGLGGVASLSTVFLAMTALPVLGLAVLLLTGRRRAALA
;
A
#
# COMPACT_ATOMS: atom_id res chain seq x y z
N MET A 1 -24.84 11.22 -20.37
CA MET A 1 -23.50 11.65 -19.97
C MET A 1 -22.81 12.19 -21.22
N THR A 2 -22.96 13.49 -21.46
CA THR A 2 -22.36 14.19 -22.62
C THR A 2 -20.90 14.42 -22.28
N ILE A 3 -20.02 13.65 -22.89
CA ILE A 3 -18.57 13.86 -22.84
C ILE A 3 -18.31 15.14 -23.63
N ASP A 4 -17.77 16.14 -22.93
CA ASP A 4 -17.32 17.40 -23.49
C ASP A 4 -16.33 17.14 -24.63
N LYS A 5 -16.63 17.68 -25.83
CA LYS A 5 -15.93 17.41 -27.08
C LYS A 5 -14.59 18.16 -27.23
N ASP A 6 -14.12 18.83 -26.19
CA ASP A 6 -12.95 19.71 -26.25
C ASP A 6 -11.62 19.03 -25.84
N THR A 7 -11.58 17.71 -25.69
CA THR A 7 -10.29 17.01 -25.66
C THR A 7 -9.77 16.90 -27.10
N PRO A 8 -8.56 17.36 -27.42
CA PRO A 8 -7.99 17.20 -28.75
C PRO A 8 -7.88 15.70 -29.07
N ARG A 9 -8.83 15.14 -29.80
CA ARG A 9 -8.73 13.80 -30.38
C ARG A 9 -7.57 13.83 -31.36
N GLY A 10 -6.38 13.36 -30.94
CA GLY A 10 -5.24 13.25 -31.84
C GLY A 10 -3.86 13.44 -31.26
N VAL A 11 -3.72 13.89 -30.01
CA VAL A 11 -2.39 13.89 -29.37
C VAL A 11 -2.10 12.46 -28.96
N ARG A 12 -1.36 11.72 -29.80
CA ARG A 12 -0.73 10.44 -29.39
C ARG A 12 0.18 10.77 -28.22
N ALA A 13 -0.29 10.46 -27.01
CA ALA A 13 0.51 10.68 -25.81
C ALA A 13 1.86 9.94 -25.99
N PRO A 14 2.99 10.63 -25.77
CA PRO A 14 4.30 10.05 -25.97
C PRO A 14 4.48 8.75 -25.20
N GLY A 15 5.10 7.73 -25.82
CA GLY A 15 5.26 6.40 -25.25
C GLY A 15 6.14 6.34 -23.99
N TRP A 16 6.81 7.43 -23.61
CA TRP A 16 7.60 7.53 -22.38
C TRP A 16 6.79 7.97 -21.15
N ILE A 17 5.55 8.49 -21.34
CA ILE A 17 4.70 8.90 -20.21
C ILE A 17 4.44 7.76 -19.20
N PRO A 18 4.13 6.52 -19.62
CA PRO A 18 4.01 5.40 -18.68
C PRO A 18 5.29 5.14 -17.88
N VAL A 19 6.46 5.35 -18.47
CA VAL A 19 7.75 5.20 -17.76
C VAL A 19 7.90 6.31 -16.72
N LEU A 20 7.61 7.58 -17.07
CA LEU A 20 7.64 8.70 -16.14
C LEU A 20 6.70 8.48 -14.96
N LEU A 21 5.46 8.06 -15.22
CA LEU A 21 4.48 7.75 -14.17
C LEU A 21 4.95 6.57 -13.30
N GLY A 22 5.60 5.56 -13.91
CA GLY A 22 6.22 4.45 -13.19
C GLY A 22 7.37 4.89 -12.28
N VAL A 23 8.20 5.83 -12.73
CA VAL A 23 9.27 6.42 -11.92
C VAL A 23 8.67 7.20 -10.73
N ILE A 24 7.65 8.03 -10.95
CA ILE A 24 7.00 8.79 -9.86
C ILE A 24 6.34 7.84 -8.85
N TYR A 25 5.63 6.82 -9.32
CA TYR A 25 5.06 5.79 -8.47
C TYR A 25 6.15 5.05 -7.68
N GLY A 26 7.25 4.72 -8.36
CA GLY A 26 8.42 4.10 -7.75
C GLY A 26 9.08 4.97 -6.69
N LEU A 27 9.31 6.25 -6.96
CA LEU A 27 9.86 7.20 -5.99
C LEU A 27 8.96 7.33 -4.75
N ALA A 28 7.64 7.37 -4.92
CA ALA A 28 6.68 7.42 -3.82
C ALA A 28 6.78 6.19 -2.90
N THR A 29 6.95 4.99 -3.48
CA THR A 29 7.11 3.74 -2.72
C THR A 29 8.51 3.58 -2.14
N THR A 30 9.54 4.00 -2.87
CA THR A 30 10.95 3.95 -2.42
C THR A 30 11.17 4.74 -1.14
N GLY A 31 10.58 5.94 -0.99
CA GLY A 31 10.74 6.74 0.22
C GLY A 31 10.28 6.03 1.50
N THR A 32 9.28 5.14 1.40
CA THR A 32 8.83 4.34 2.54
C THR A 32 9.72 3.12 2.76
N SER A 33 10.12 2.43 1.70
CA SER A 33 10.99 1.25 1.77
C SER A 33 12.40 1.63 2.24
N ALA A 34 12.89 2.80 1.81
CA ALA A 34 14.18 3.35 2.23
C ALA A 34 14.16 3.72 3.72
N LEU A 35 13.10 4.41 4.19
CA LEU A 35 12.96 4.73 5.61
C LEU A 35 12.88 3.46 6.48
N ALA A 36 12.27 2.39 5.99
CA ALA A 36 12.14 1.15 6.76
C ALA A 36 13.50 0.53 7.11
N VAL A 37 14.48 0.61 6.21
CA VAL A 37 15.85 0.13 6.46
C VAL A 37 16.57 1.00 7.48
N SER A 38 16.25 2.29 7.53
CA SER A 38 16.82 3.27 8.45
C SER A 38 16.06 3.42 9.78
N LEU A 39 15.04 2.60 10.05
CA LEU A 39 14.29 2.66 11.32
C LEU A 39 15.18 2.55 12.57
N PRO A 40 16.23 1.70 12.62
CA PRO A 40 17.15 1.69 13.76
C PRO A 40 17.85 3.02 14.00
N GLN A 41 18.22 3.76 12.94
CA GLN A 41 18.82 5.08 13.04
C GLN A 41 17.81 6.12 13.55
N VAL A 42 16.56 6.08 13.04
CA VAL A 42 15.45 6.93 13.54
C VAL A 42 15.19 6.66 15.02
N SER A 43 15.21 5.38 15.43
CA SER A 43 15.07 4.97 16.84
C SER A 43 16.14 5.60 17.72
N GLY A 44 17.41 5.53 17.32
CA GLY A 44 18.53 6.09 18.07
C GLY A 44 18.53 7.62 18.10
N GLU A 45 18.17 8.28 17.00
CA GLU A 45 18.19 9.74 16.92
C GLU A 45 17.11 10.42 17.77
N PHE A 46 15.92 9.83 17.83
CA PHE A 46 14.80 10.38 18.60
C PHE A 46 14.63 9.74 19.98
N ASP A 47 15.53 8.87 20.38
CA ASP A 47 15.46 8.12 21.65
C ASP A 47 14.10 7.44 21.87
N VAL A 48 13.62 6.76 20.81
CA VAL A 48 12.39 5.97 20.83
C VAL A 48 12.71 4.50 20.65
N SER A 49 11.86 3.60 21.16
CA SER A 49 12.05 2.16 20.93
C SER A 49 11.98 1.81 19.44
N ALA A 50 12.57 0.69 19.03
CA ALA A 50 12.46 0.19 17.65
C ALA A 50 10.98 0.02 17.24
N SER A 51 10.14 -0.45 18.15
CA SER A 51 8.69 -0.52 17.97
C SER A 51 8.04 0.86 17.84
N GLY A 52 8.54 1.84 18.58
CA GLY A 52 8.16 3.25 18.45
C GLY A 52 8.47 3.78 17.05
N ALA A 53 9.68 3.58 16.55
CA ALA A 53 10.08 4.04 15.22
C ALA A 53 9.21 3.45 14.09
N ALA A 54 8.69 2.22 14.23
CA ALA A 54 7.78 1.60 13.27
C ALA A 54 6.47 2.39 13.05
N TRP A 55 6.08 3.27 13.99
CA TRP A 55 4.94 4.18 13.79
C TRP A 55 5.10 5.06 12.56
N ALA A 56 6.34 5.44 12.20
CA ALA A 56 6.59 6.25 11.01
C ALA A 56 6.15 5.54 9.71
N ILE A 57 6.15 4.20 9.68
CA ILE A 57 5.61 3.42 8.57
C ILE A 57 4.09 3.24 8.74
N SER A 58 3.62 2.93 9.94
CA SER A 58 2.22 2.61 10.22
C SER A 58 1.30 3.79 9.92
N VAL A 59 1.60 5.00 10.39
CA VAL A 59 0.75 6.19 10.16
C VAL A 59 0.72 6.58 8.67
N TYR A 60 1.84 6.41 7.97
CA TYR A 60 1.90 6.62 6.51
C TYR A 60 0.97 5.65 5.79
N THR A 61 1.05 4.35 6.10
CA THR A 61 0.25 3.32 5.40
C THR A 61 -1.24 3.42 5.72
N VAL A 62 -1.62 3.79 6.95
CA VAL A 62 -3.02 4.10 7.31
C VAL A 62 -3.55 5.26 6.48
N MET A 63 -2.79 6.35 6.43
CA MET A 63 -3.23 7.53 5.69
C MET A 63 -3.28 7.25 4.19
N LEU A 64 -2.34 6.49 3.65
CA LEU A 64 -2.36 6.03 2.26
C LEU A 64 -3.62 5.18 1.99
N ALA A 65 -3.99 4.27 2.89
CA ALA A 65 -5.19 3.46 2.77
C ALA A 65 -6.46 4.32 2.73
N VAL A 66 -6.61 5.22 3.70
CA VAL A 66 -7.80 6.08 3.87
C VAL A 66 -7.93 7.10 2.73
N ALA A 67 -6.81 7.70 2.32
CA ALA A 67 -6.82 8.74 1.30
C ALA A 67 -6.97 8.19 -0.14
N THR A 68 -6.67 6.90 -0.39
CA THR A 68 -6.80 6.29 -1.72
C THR A 68 -8.21 6.44 -2.31
N PRO A 69 -9.31 6.01 -1.66
CA PRO A 69 -10.64 6.20 -2.20
C PRO A 69 -11.06 7.68 -2.22
N LEU A 70 -10.51 8.51 -1.33
CA LEU A 70 -10.77 9.96 -1.34
C LEU A 70 -10.22 10.62 -2.60
N HIS A 71 -8.99 10.30 -3.00
CA HIS A 71 -8.42 10.81 -4.26
C HIS A 71 -9.17 10.31 -5.49
N GLY A 72 -9.71 9.08 -5.47
CA GLY A 72 -10.62 8.60 -6.52
C GLY A 72 -11.87 9.47 -6.63
N ARG A 73 -12.53 9.75 -5.49
CA ARG A 73 -13.72 10.63 -5.45
C ARG A 73 -13.40 12.08 -5.82
N LEU A 74 -12.25 12.60 -5.43
CA LEU A 74 -11.77 13.91 -5.85
C LEU A 74 -11.60 13.97 -7.38
N ALA A 75 -11.04 12.90 -7.98
CA ALA A 75 -10.90 12.81 -9.43
C ALA A 75 -12.24 12.78 -10.16
N ASP A 76 -13.22 12.04 -9.64
CA ASP A 76 -14.57 11.99 -10.19
C ASP A 76 -15.28 13.34 -10.11
N SER A 77 -15.07 14.08 -9.00
CA SER A 77 -15.77 15.35 -8.73
C SER A 77 -15.13 16.55 -9.43
N TYR A 78 -13.81 16.64 -9.44
CA TYR A 78 -13.05 17.82 -9.91
C TYR A 78 -12.20 17.57 -11.16
N GLY A 79 -12.26 16.36 -11.74
CA GLY A 79 -11.34 15.92 -12.77
C GLY A 79 -9.99 15.50 -12.21
N LEU A 80 -9.10 14.99 -13.08
CA LEU A 80 -7.83 14.41 -12.64
C LEU A 80 -6.79 15.46 -12.24
N ARG A 81 -6.85 16.65 -12.83
CA ARG A 81 -5.80 17.68 -12.70
C ARG A 81 -5.66 18.20 -11.27
N VAL A 82 -6.75 18.55 -10.61
CA VAL A 82 -6.73 19.13 -9.25
C VAL A 82 -6.21 18.12 -8.21
N PRO A 83 -6.76 16.89 -8.11
CA PRO A 83 -6.27 15.92 -7.13
C PRO A 83 -4.83 15.45 -7.42
N LEU A 84 -4.39 15.47 -8.69
CA LEU A 84 -2.99 15.20 -9.03
C LEU A 84 -2.05 16.27 -8.46
N ILE A 85 -2.36 17.55 -8.67
CA ILE A 85 -1.59 18.67 -8.12
C ILE A 85 -1.57 18.60 -6.58
N VAL A 86 -2.74 18.50 -5.97
CA VAL A 86 -2.86 18.44 -4.50
C VAL A 86 -2.08 17.24 -3.95
N GLY A 87 -2.23 16.08 -4.55
CA GLY A 87 -1.55 14.87 -4.10
C GLY A 87 -0.03 14.93 -4.20
N MET A 88 0.50 15.35 -5.35
CA MET A 88 1.96 15.47 -5.54
C MET A 88 2.57 16.55 -4.65
N VAL A 89 1.90 17.68 -4.48
CA VAL A 89 2.37 18.78 -3.62
C VAL A 89 2.34 18.34 -2.14
N THR A 90 1.24 17.77 -1.66
CA THR A 90 1.15 17.30 -0.26
C THR A 90 2.13 16.18 0.04
N MET A 91 2.34 15.25 -0.89
CA MET A 91 3.36 14.20 -0.75
C MET A 91 4.75 14.79 -0.60
N SER A 92 5.09 15.78 -1.44
CA SER A 92 6.42 16.42 -1.42
C SER A 92 6.63 17.27 -0.18
N ILE A 93 5.60 18.04 0.24
CA ILE A 93 5.64 18.80 1.50
C ILE A 93 5.84 17.85 2.68
N GLY A 94 5.08 16.75 2.73
CA GLY A 94 5.22 15.74 3.78
C GLY A 94 6.60 15.09 3.78
N ALA A 95 7.19 14.80 2.61
CA ALA A 95 8.53 14.23 2.49
C ALA A 95 9.62 15.18 3.01
N VAL A 96 9.56 16.44 2.63
CA VAL A 96 10.50 17.47 3.09
C VAL A 96 10.30 17.75 4.59
N ALA A 97 9.06 17.88 5.05
CA ALA A 97 8.76 18.07 6.46
C ALA A 97 9.24 16.90 7.33
N ALA A 98 9.13 15.66 6.83
CA ALA A 98 9.65 14.48 7.52
C ALA A 98 11.18 14.52 7.64
N ALA A 99 11.88 14.95 6.58
CA ALA A 99 13.33 15.10 6.61
C ALA A 99 13.81 16.21 7.55
N LEU A 100 13.02 17.27 7.70
CA LEU A 100 13.33 18.42 8.56
C LEU A 100 12.77 18.27 10.00
N ALA A 101 12.12 17.16 10.32
CA ALA A 101 11.45 16.97 11.60
C ALA A 101 12.47 17.02 12.77
N PRO A 102 12.32 17.96 13.71
CA PRO A 102 13.19 18.08 14.88
C PRO A 102 12.78 17.16 16.04
N SER A 103 11.62 16.50 15.95
CA SER A 103 11.10 15.59 16.95
C SER A 103 10.29 14.47 16.33
N PHE A 104 10.20 13.33 17.04
CA PHE A 104 9.46 12.18 16.57
C PHE A 104 7.96 12.45 16.31
N PRO A 105 7.21 13.16 17.18
CA PRO A 105 5.82 13.51 16.88
C PRO A 105 5.65 14.32 15.59
N LEU A 106 6.56 15.27 15.31
CA LEU A 106 6.53 16.04 14.06
C LEU A 106 6.86 15.18 12.84
N LEU A 107 7.77 14.21 12.98
CA LEU A 107 7.99 13.19 11.95
C LEU A 107 6.69 12.42 11.65
N LEU A 108 5.94 11.98 12.67
CA LEU A 108 4.67 11.27 12.46
C LEU A 108 3.63 12.13 11.74
N VAL A 109 3.49 13.40 12.11
CA VAL A 109 2.59 14.34 11.41
C VAL A 109 3.00 14.51 9.95
N ALA A 110 4.28 14.68 9.68
CA ALA A 110 4.81 14.80 8.33
C ALA A 110 4.55 13.52 7.51
N ARG A 111 4.66 12.33 8.12
CA ARG A 111 4.36 11.04 7.50
C ARG A 111 2.87 10.87 7.20
N ILE A 112 1.97 11.42 8.02
CA ILE A 112 0.52 11.47 7.73
C ILE A 112 0.28 12.32 6.48
N VAL A 113 0.87 13.52 6.40
CA VAL A 113 0.74 14.41 5.24
C VAL A 113 1.30 13.75 3.98
N GLN A 114 2.47 13.12 4.09
CA GLN A 114 3.11 12.39 2.99
C GLN A 114 2.25 11.21 2.50
N GLY A 115 1.65 10.43 3.43
CA GLY A 115 0.77 9.31 3.12
C GLY A 115 -0.51 9.74 2.41
N PHE A 116 -1.10 10.88 2.83
CA PHE A 116 -2.23 11.49 2.14
C PHE A 116 -1.90 11.80 0.67
N GLY A 117 -0.78 12.48 0.43
CA GLY A 117 -0.35 12.79 -0.93
C GLY A 117 0.04 11.56 -1.73
N GLY A 118 0.74 10.59 -1.11
CA GLY A 118 1.17 9.34 -1.74
C GLY A 118 0.02 8.50 -2.27
N ALA A 119 -1.12 8.50 -1.59
CA ALA A 119 -2.33 7.81 -2.03
C ALA A 119 -2.83 8.27 -3.41
N SER A 120 -2.60 9.53 -3.77
CA SER A 120 -2.98 10.09 -5.06
C SER A 120 -2.25 9.43 -6.23
N ILE A 121 -0.98 9.09 -6.03
CA ILE A 121 -0.10 8.63 -7.11
C ILE A 121 -0.61 7.33 -7.74
N ALA A 122 -0.96 6.33 -6.92
CA ALA A 122 -1.46 5.04 -7.41
C ALA A 122 -2.78 5.19 -8.17
N VAL A 123 -3.73 5.95 -7.62
CA VAL A 123 -5.08 6.13 -8.19
C VAL A 123 -5.02 6.97 -9.45
N LEU A 124 -4.37 8.12 -9.38
CA LEU A 124 -4.37 9.11 -10.46
C LEU A 124 -3.48 8.69 -11.63
N THR A 125 -2.41 7.94 -11.37
CA THR A 125 -1.62 7.31 -12.43
C THR A 125 -2.49 6.37 -13.28
N THR A 126 -3.26 5.49 -12.63
CA THR A 126 -4.16 4.56 -13.32
C THR A 126 -5.27 5.29 -14.07
N ALA A 127 -5.85 6.32 -13.46
CA ALA A 127 -6.90 7.13 -14.07
C ALA A 127 -6.38 7.93 -15.27
N LEU A 128 -5.20 8.55 -15.16
CA LEU A 128 -4.55 9.31 -16.25
C LEU A 128 -4.21 8.40 -17.42
N LEU A 129 -3.67 7.21 -17.17
CA LEU A 129 -3.42 6.24 -18.23
C LEU A 129 -4.70 5.82 -18.93
N SER A 130 -5.80 5.67 -18.19
CA SER A 130 -7.10 5.31 -18.75
C SER A 130 -7.73 6.44 -19.57
N ALA A 131 -7.37 7.69 -19.28
CA ALA A 131 -7.80 8.84 -20.07
C ALA A 131 -6.99 9.04 -21.36
N LEU A 132 -5.71 8.61 -21.35
CA LEU A 132 -4.77 8.82 -22.47
C LEU A 132 -4.70 7.63 -23.45
N TRP A 133 -5.00 6.41 -23.00
CA TRP A 133 -4.94 5.17 -23.83
C TRP A 133 -6.17 4.31 -23.67
N GLU A 134 -6.54 3.65 -24.78
CA GLU A 134 -7.65 2.72 -24.85
C GLU A 134 -7.18 1.30 -25.26
N GLY A 135 -8.02 0.30 -25.02
CA GLY A 135 -7.83 -1.08 -25.48
C GLY A 135 -6.49 -1.70 -25.08
N PRO A 136 -5.82 -2.45 -25.99
CA PRO A 136 -4.55 -3.13 -25.69
C PRO A 136 -3.40 -2.19 -25.33
N GLN A 137 -3.41 -0.94 -25.83
CA GLN A 137 -2.39 0.07 -25.54
C GLN A 137 -2.44 0.52 -24.08
N ARG A 138 -3.66 0.64 -23.49
CA ARG A 138 -3.84 0.92 -22.06
C ARG A 138 -3.23 -0.20 -21.20
N GLY A 139 -3.47 -1.45 -21.55
CA GLY A 139 -2.87 -2.60 -20.85
C GLY A 139 -1.34 -2.58 -20.89
N ALA A 140 -0.76 -2.25 -22.04
CA ALA A 140 0.69 -2.12 -22.19
C ALA A 140 1.25 -0.93 -21.37
N ALA A 141 0.55 0.20 -21.35
CA ALA A 141 0.95 1.38 -20.56
C ALA A 141 0.90 1.09 -19.05
N LEU A 142 -0.17 0.47 -18.56
CA LEU A 142 -0.29 0.02 -17.16
C LEU A 142 0.82 -0.97 -16.79
N GLY A 143 1.13 -1.93 -17.68
CA GLY A 143 2.21 -2.88 -17.48
C GLY A 143 3.58 -2.21 -17.35
N ARG A 144 3.85 -1.14 -18.12
CA ARG A 144 5.10 -0.36 -18.00
C ARG A 144 5.18 0.39 -16.67
N VAL A 145 4.10 1.06 -16.26
CA VAL A 145 4.05 1.77 -14.96
C VAL A 145 4.30 0.80 -13.81
N THR A 146 3.57 -0.32 -13.78
CA THR A 146 3.71 -1.30 -12.70
C THR A 146 5.09 -1.96 -12.70
N GLY A 147 5.67 -2.23 -13.87
CA GLY A 147 7.02 -2.79 -13.99
C GLY A 147 8.09 -1.83 -13.47
N VAL A 148 8.08 -0.58 -13.93
CA VAL A 148 9.03 0.45 -13.46
C VAL A 148 8.83 0.73 -11.97
N GLY A 149 7.59 0.90 -11.51
CA GLY A 149 7.29 1.13 -10.11
C GLY A 149 7.71 -0.03 -9.20
N ALA A 150 7.50 -1.28 -9.63
CA ALA A 150 7.95 -2.45 -8.90
C ALA A 150 9.48 -2.51 -8.79
N THR A 151 10.21 -2.12 -9.84
CA THR A 151 11.67 -2.03 -9.83
C THR A 151 12.15 -1.05 -8.76
N PHE A 152 11.62 0.15 -8.74
CA PHE A 152 11.96 1.16 -7.73
C PHE A 152 11.60 0.72 -6.32
N SER A 153 10.41 0.14 -6.14
CA SER A 153 9.96 -0.36 -4.84
C SER A 153 10.87 -1.47 -4.31
N ALA A 154 11.28 -2.39 -5.19
CA ALA A 154 12.16 -3.49 -4.84
C ALA A 154 13.62 -3.05 -4.57
N LEU A 155 14.09 -2.02 -5.27
CA LEU A 155 15.39 -1.38 -5.02
C LEU A 155 15.36 -0.39 -3.85
N GLY A 156 14.17 -0.07 -3.33
CA GLY A 156 13.98 0.93 -2.28
C GLY A 156 14.90 0.74 -1.06
N PRO A 157 14.98 -0.46 -0.46
CA PRO A 157 15.87 -0.73 0.66
C PRO A 157 17.35 -0.52 0.33
N LEU A 158 17.79 -0.92 -0.86
CA LEU A 158 19.17 -0.70 -1.32
C LEU A 158 19.46 0.78 -1.53
N ILE A 159 18.55 1.48 -2.19
CA ILE A 159 18.65 2.94 -2.40
C ILE A 159 18.66 3.65 -1.04
N GLY A 160 17.81 3.23 -0.10
CA GLY A 160 17.75 3.75 1.26
C GLY A 160 19.07 3.58 2.00
N GLY A 161 19.61 2.36 2.00
CA GLY A 161 20.90 2.07 2.65
C GLY A 161 22.07 2.83 2.01
N ALA A 162 22.07 3.04 0.69
CA ALA A 162 23.07 3.84 0.02
C ALA A 162 22.95 5.34 0.35
N LEU A 163 21.74 5.89 0.35
CA LEU A 163 21.48 7.28 0.69
C LEU A 163 21.78 7.58 2.17
N GLU A 164 21.61 6.60 3.05
CA GLU A 164 21.92 6.75 4.47
C GLU A 164 23.40 7.06 4.69
N ASN A 165 24.29 6.44 3.91
CA ASN A 165 25.73 6.74 3.95
C ASN A 165 26.08 8.15 3.43
N LEU A 166 25.22 8.78 2.62
CA LEU A 166 25.44 10.10 2.02
C LEU A 166 24.84 11.25 2.83
N GLY A 167 23.69 11.04 3.46
CA GLY A 167 22.95 12.11 4.14
C GLY A 167 21.97 11.60 5.19
N GLY A 168 22.13 10.36 5.64
CA GLY A 168 21.27 9.74 6.64
C GLY A 168 19.87 9.42 6.12
N TRP A 169 19.02 8.90 6.98
CA TRP A 169 17.64 8.56 6.68
C TRP A 169 16.80 9.76 6.16
N ARG A 170 17.21 10.99 6.53
CA ARG A 170 16.56 12.22 6.09
C ARG A 170 16.61 12.38 4.57
N LEU A 171 17.73 12.07 3.96
CA LEU A 171 17.86 12.11 2.51
C LEU A 171 16.98 11.04 1.84
N ALA A 172 16.90 9.84 2.42
CA ALA A 172 16.07 8.76 1.89
C ALA A 172 14.57 9.10 1.89
N VAL A 173 14.07 9.75 2.94
CA VAL A 173 12.65 10.12 3.05
C VAL A 173 12.24 11.24 2.10
N THR A 174 13.18 12.06 1.59
CA THR A 174 12.91 13.13 0.61
C THR A 174 12.72 12.63 -0.83
N MET A 175 13.10 11.39 -1.15
CA MET A 175 13.03 10.83 -2.51
C MET A 175 11.69 11.09 -3.23
N PRO A 176 10.52 10.92 -2.58
CA PRO A 176 9.24 11.19 -3.22
C PRO A 176 9.07 12.64 -3.71
N ALA A 177 9.74 13.61 -3.08
CA ALA A 177 9.65 15.01 -3.47
C ALA A 177 10.25 15.29 -4.85
N VAL A 178 11.20 14.46 -5.32
CA VAL A 178 11.76 14.55 -6.67
C VAL A 178 10.67 14.42 -7.75
N GLY A 179 9.62 13.63 -7.46
CA GLY A 179 8.46 13.48 -8.35
C GLY A 179 7.76 14.81 -8.67
N LEU A 180 7.88 15.82 -7.80
CA LEU A 180 7.28 17.15 -8.01
C LEU A 180 7.81 17.83 -9.28
N LEU A 181 9.03 17.53 -9.71
CA LEU A 181 9.61 18.09 -10.94
C LEU A 181 8.79 17.73 -12.20
N ALA A 182 8.08 16.61 -12.18
CA ALA A 182 7.23 16.20 -13.29
C ALA A 182 5.82 16.83 -13.25
N LEU A 183 5.45 17.48 -12.14
CA LEU A 183 4.09 18.01 -11.93
C LEU A 183 3.66 19.01 -13.02
N PRO A 184 4.46 20.00 -13.46
CA PRO A 184 4.02 20.97 -14.47
C PRO A 184 3.63 20.30 -15.80
N TYR A 185 4.33 19.25 -16.16
CA TYR A 185 4.05 18.47 -17.36
C TYR A 185 2.81 17.59 -17.20
N LEU A 186 2.70 16.83 -16.11
CA LEU A 186 1.57 15.95 -15.85
C LEU A 186 0.25 16.72 -15.66
N ALA A 187 0.31 17.89 -15.02
CA ALA A 187 -0.85 18.74 -14.82
C ALA A 187 -1.43 19.27 -16.15
N ARG A 188 -0.60 19.45 -17.18
CA ARG A 188 -1.07 19.83 -18.53
C ARG A 188 -1.74 18.69 -19.28
N LEU A 189 -1.34 17.43 -18.99
CA LEU A 189 -1.91 16.25 -19.62
C LEU A 189 -3.20 15.77 -18.93
N ALA A 190 -3.38 16.13 -17.66
CA ALA A 190 -4.49 15.65 -16.86
C ALA A 190 -5.80 16.44 -17.23
N PRO A 191 -6.90 15.70 -17.57
CA PRO A 191 -8.20 16.32 -17.82
C PRO A 191 -8.71 17.10 -16.60
N SER A 192 -9.34 18.26 -16.85
CA SER A 192 -9.85 19.17 -15.82
C SER A 192 -11.35 19.08 -15.58
N GLY A 193 -12.10 18.34 -16.40
CA GLY A 193 -13.55 18.18 -16.28
C GLY A 193 -13.91 17.10 -15.25
N GLY A 194 -14.76 17.42 -14.27
CA GLY A 194 -15.31 16.48 -13.30
C GLY A 194 -16.84 16.55 -13.24
N SER A 195 -17.46 15.62 -12.48
CA SER A 195 -18.92 15.55 -12.35
C SER A 195 -19.53 16.68 -11.51
N GLY A 196 -18.73 17.42 -10.74
CA GLY A 196 -19.18 18.44 -9.79
C GLY A 196 -19.89 17.90 -8.55
N ASN A 197 -19.97 16.58 -8.38
CA ASN A 197 -20.64 15.96 -7.24
C ASN A 197 -19.92 16.26 -5.92
N ARG A 198 -20.72 16.50 -4.86
CA ARG A 198 -20.17 16.75 -3.52
C ARG A 198 -19.56 15.48 -2.93
N ILE A 199 -18.37 15.63 -2.34
CA ILE A 199 -17.68 14.54 -1.65
C ILE A 199 -18.31 14.33 -0.28
N ASP A 200 -18.56 13.08 0.06
CA ASP A 200 -19.02 12.67 1.39
C ASP A 200 -17.85 12.73 2.40
N ARG A 201 -17.62 13.93 2.94
CA ARG A 201 -16.54 14.18 3.92
C ARG A 201 -16.76 13.42 5.22
N THR A 202 -18.01 13.27 5.65
CA THR A 202 -18.36 12.57 6.89
C THR A 202 -18.06 11.09 6.77
N GLY A 203 -18.43 10.45 5.65
CA GLY A 203 -18.11 9.04 5.40
C GLY A 203 -16.59 8.81 5.37
N ALA A 204 -15.82 9.69 4.72
CA ALA A 204 -14.37 9.60 4.70
C ALA A 204 -13.75 9.71 6.11
N LEU A 205 -14.23 10.66 6.93
CA LEU A 205 -13.76 10.85 8.31
C LEU A 205 -14.06 9.63 9.19
N LEU A 206 -15.27 9.06 9.08
CA LEU A 206 -15.65 7.87 9.84
C LEU A 206 -14.77 6.66 9.49
N VAL A 207 -14.46 6.46 8.21
CA VAL A 207 -13.55 5.40 7.77
C VAL A 207 -12.13 5.65 8.31
N ALA A 208 -11.64 6.89 8.26
CA ALA A 208 -10.35 7.27 8.82
C ALA A 208 -10.29 6.97 10.33
N THR A 209 -11.34 7.32 11.07
CA THR A 209 -11.46 7.08 12.51
C THR A 209 -11.39 5.59 12.83
N ALA A 210 -12.18 4.76 12.13
CA ALA A 210 -12.19 3.31 12.33
C ALA A 210 -10.84 2.66 11.99
N ALA A 211 -10.20 3.06 10.88
CA ALA A 211 -8.89 2.55 10.48
C ALA A 211 -7.79 2.97 11.47
N SER A 212 -7.80 4.21 11.93
CA SER A 212 -6.87 4.70 12.95
C SER A 212 -7.04 3.95 14.27
N GLY A 213 -8.30 3.70 14.68
CA GLY A 213 -8.62 2.91 15.88
C GLY A 213 -8.00 1.52 15.83
N LEU A 214 -8.13 0.82 14.70
CA LEU A 214 -7.52 -0.50 14.52
C LEU A 214 -5.99 -0.49 14.69
N VAL A 215 -5.33 0.48 14.08
CA VAL A 215 -3.86 0.59 14.15
C VAL A 215 -3.39 0.91 15.57
N LEU A 216 -4.08 1.82 16.27
CA LEU A 216 -3.76 2.13 17.66
C LEU A 216 -3.90 0.92 18.59
N VAL A 217 -4.95 0.08 18.39
CA VAL A 217 -5.09 -1.18 19.13
C VAL A 217 -3.93 -2.12 18.86
N LEU A 218 -3.53 -2.30 17.60
CA LEU A 218 -2.44 -3.20 17.21
C LEU A 218 -1.06 -2.72 17.70
N GLN A 219 -0.89 -1.42 17.89
CA GLN A 219 0.34 -0.82 18.42
C GLN A 219 0.36 -0.77 19.96
N SER A 220 -0.75 -1.02 20.64
CA SER A 220 -0.86 -0.88 22.09
C SER A 220 0.15 -1.69 22.91
N PRO A 221 0.61 -2.90 22.49
CA PRO A 221 1.61 -3.63 23.27
C PRO A 221 2.93 -2.87 23.47
N SER A 222 3.31 -2.02 22.48
CA SER A 222 4.53 -1.22 22.56
C SER A 222 4.29 0.25 22.97
N ALA A 223 3.10 0.79 22.66
CA ALA A 223 2.77 2.19 22.89
C ALA A 223 1.99 2.45 24.19
N GLY A 224 1.69 1.38 24.94
CA GLY A 224 1.05 1.44 26.24
C GLY A 224 -0.48 1.40 26.23
N VAL A 225 -1.03 1.19 27.42
CA VAL A 225 -2.46 0.93 27.65
C VAL A 225 -3.36 2.09 27.16
N VAL A 226 -2.93 3.33 27.34
CA VAL A 226 -3.70 4.52 26.92
C VAL A 226 -3.93 4.48 25.39
N THR A 227 -2.90 4.16 24.62
CA THR A 227 -3.00 4.01 23.16
C THR A 227 -4.02 2.92 22.79
N GLY A 228 -4.00 1.79 23.51
CA GLY A 228 -4.95 0.71 23.33
C GLY A 228 -6.39 1.13 23.63
N ILE A 229 -6.62 1.84 24.73
CA ILE A 229 -7.95 2.35 25.11
C ILE A 229 -8.47 3.34 24.05
N VAL A 230 -7.67 4.31 23.66
CA VAL A 230 -8.04 5.28 22.62
C VAL A 230 -8.36 4.55 21.31
N GLY A 231 -7.50 3.62 20.91
CA GLY A 231 -7.71 2.81 19.72
C GLY A 231 -9.01 2.00 19.79
N ALA A 232 -9.29 1.34 20.91
CA ALA A 232 -10.50 0.55 21.11
C ALA A 232 -11.76 1.46 21.04
N VAL A 233 -11.73 2.63 21.68
CA VAL A 233 -12.85 3.58 21.63
C VAL A 233 -13.12 4.03 20.19
N LEU A 234 -12.08 4.40 19.43
CA LEU A 234 -12.21 4.82 18.04
C LEU A 234 -12.70 3.68 17.14
N LEU A 235 -12.26 2.44 17.38
CA LEU A 235 -12.67 1.27 16.60
C LEU A 235 -14.12 0.88 16.91
N VAL A 236 -14.47 0.76 18.20
CA VAL A 236 -15.80 0.34 18.66
C VAL A 236 -16.87 1.38 18.33
N SER A 237 -16.54 2.67 18.36
CA SER A 237 -17.45 3.74 17.92
C SER A 237 -17.45 3.92 16.40
N GLY A 238 -16.27 3.87 15.78
CA GLY A 238 -16.09 4.15 14.35
C GLY A 238 -16.72 3.10 13.45
N VAL A 239 -16.55 1.80 13.75
CA VAL A 239 -17.11 0.73 12.89
C VAL A 239 -18.62 0.77 12.82
N PRO A 240 -19.38 0.82 13.95
CA PRO A 240 -20.84 0.97 13.89
C PRO A 240 -21.28 2.27 13.20
N ALA A 241 -20.55 3.38 13.42
CA ALA A 241 -20.83 4.65 12.76
C ALA A 241 -20.66 4.56 11.23
N VAL A 242 -19.60 3.90 10.74
CA VAL A 242 -19.42 3.62 9.30
C VAL A 242 -20.59 2.78 8.77
N VAL A 243 -20.98 1.71 9.47
CA VAL A 243 -22.10 0.84 9.06
C VAL A 243 -23.41 1.61 9.01
N ALA A 244 -23.70 2.42 10.03
CA ALA A 244 -24.89 3.28 10.07
C ALA A 244 -24.89 4.30 8.95
N TRP A 245 -23.74 4.94 8.68
CA TRP A 245 -23.60 5.92 7.62
C TRP A 245 -23.79 5.34 6.22
N VAL A 246 -23.21 4.16 5.96
CA VAL A 246 -23.40 3.42 4.70
C VAL A 246 -24.88 3.05 4.47
N ARG A 247 -25.60 2.70 5.54
CA ARG A 247 -27.05 2.42 5.47
C ARG A 247 -27.85 3.70 5.19
N ALA A 248 -27.48 4.80 5.83
CA ALA A 248 -28.16 6.10 5.67
C ALA A 248 -27.82 6.78 4.32
N ARG A 249 -26.62 6.54 3.78
CA ARG A 249 -26.15 7.10 2.50
C ARG A 249 -25.63 6.02 1.56
N PRO A 250 -26.51 5.27 0.88
CA PRO A 250 -26.12 4.13 0.02
C PRO A 250 -25.16 4.48 -1.14
N GLN A 251 -25.12 5.75 -1.56
CA GLN A 251 -24.21 6.28 -2.59
C GLN A 251 -23.14 7.20 -2.00
N GLY A 252 -22.89 7.11 -0.68
CA GLY A 252 -21.89 7.90 0.01
C GLY A 252 -20.44 7.52 -0.32
N PHE A 253 -19.52 7.84 0.60
CA PHE A 253 -18.08 7.54 0.46
C PHE A 253 -17.82 6.05 0.19
N LEU A 254 -18.53 5.16 0.90
CA LEU A 254 -18.54 3.71 0.66
C LEU A 254 -19.91 3.31 0.10
N PRO A 255 -20.08 3.14 -1.23
CA PRO A 255 -21.35 2.72 -1.80
C PRO A 255 -21.80 1.35 -1.30
N ARG A 256 -23.07 1.27 -0.90
CA ARG A 256 -23.64 0.02 -0.38
C ARG A 256 -23.58 -1.11 -1.40
N SER A 257 -23.76 -0.82 -2.70
CA SER A 257 -23.63 -1.80 -3.80
C SER A 257 -22.30 -2.53 -3.78
N VAL A 258 -21.22 -1.80 -3.49
CA VAL A 258 -19.85 -2.33 -3.47
C VAL A 258 -19.53 -3.03 -2.15
N VAL A 259 -19.81 -2.39 -1.00
CA VAL A 259 -19.51 -2.98 0.32
C VAL A 259 -20.43 -4.12 0.72
N SER A 260 -21.56 -4.31 0.02
CA SER A 260 -22.41 -5.50 0.20
C SER A 260 -22.09 -6.63 -0.78
N ASN A 261 -21.19 -6.39 -1.76
CA ASN A 261 -20.82 -7.41 -2.72
C ASN A 261 -19.84 -8.43 -2.07
N PRO A 262 -20.28 -9.69 -1.91
CA PRO A 262 -19.47 -10.68 -1.22
C PRO A 262 -18.18 -11.05 -1.96
N VAL A 263 -18.13 -10.91 -3.27
CA VAL A 263 -16.91 -11.18 -4.06
C VAL A 263 -15.89 -10.08 -3.81
N VAL A 264 -16.31 -8.82 -3.82
CA VAL A 264 -15.44 -7.67 -3.53
C VAL A 264 -14.84 -7.80 -2.13
N LEU A 265 -15.68 -7.98 -1.11
CA LEU A 265 -15.22 -8.05 0.28
C LEU A 265 -14.28 -9.24 0.53
N ARG A 266 -14.64 -10.43 0.01
CA ARG A 266 -13.83 -11.64 0.21
C ARG A 266 -12.48 -11.54 -0.49
N SER A 267 -12.47 -11.05 -1.73
CA SER A 267 -11.23 -10.87 -2.48
C SER A 267 -10.32 -9.82 -1.85
N ALA A 268 -10.89 -8.68 -1.41
CA ALA A 268 -10.16 -7.63 -0.74
C ALA A 268 -9.61 -8.10 0.62
N PHE A 269 -10.43 -8.78 1.44
CA PHE A 269 -10.01 -9.31 2.73
C PHE A 269 -8.91 -10.37 2.58
N ALA A 270 -9.11 -11.35 1.70
CA ALA A 270 -8.09 -12.39 1.48
C ALA A 270 -6.77 -11.80 0.97
N ALA A 271 -6.86 -10.90 -0.01
CA ALA A 271 -5.68 -10.26 -0.58
C ALA A 271 -4.98 -9.30 0.39
N SER A 272 -5.64 -8.81 1.45
CA SER A 272 -5.02 -7.90 2.45
C SER A 272 -3.89 -8.57 3.24
N ALA A 273 -3.89 -9.90 3.34
CA ALA A 273 -2.80 -10.66 3.93
C ALA A 273 -1.46 -10.48 3.19
N VAL A 274 -1.52 -10.21 1.89
CA VAL A 274 -0.33 -10.05 1.05
C VAL A 274 0.44 -8.77 1.37
N PRO A 275 -0.15 -7.56 1.31
CA PRO A 275 0.53 -6.36 1.76
C PRO A 275 0.83 -6.39 3.27
N ALA A 276 0.02 -7.06 4.10
CA ALA A 276 0.37 -7.27 5.51
C ALA A 276 1.72 -7.98 5.66
N SER A 277 1.92 -9.08 4.93
CA SER A 277 3.19 -9.82 4.93
C SER A 277 4.34 -8.99 4.36
N TRP A 278 4.12 -8.24 3.28
CA TRP A 278 5.13 -7.36 2.69
C TRP A 278 5.61 -6.29 3.67
N PHE A 279 4.68 -5.56 4.29
CA PHE A 279 5.02 -4.49 5.24
C PHE A 279 5.57 -5.02 6.56
N ALA A 280 5.21 -6.24 6.96
CA ALA A 280 5.86 -6.93 8.07
C ALA A 280 7.34 -7.22 7.77
N MET A 281 7.65 -7.71 6.57
CA MET A 281 9.03 -7.91 6.15
C MET A 281 9.80 -6.59 6.05
N LEU A 282 9.14 -5.56 5.51
CA LEU A 282 9.74 -4.23 5.34
C LEU A 282 10.19 -3.62 6.67
N VAL A 283 9.46 -3.85 7.75
CA VAL A 283 9.80 -3.38 9.11
C VAL A 283 10.65 -4.41 9.86
N GLY A 284 10.31 -5.68 9.75
CA GLY A 284 10.93 -6.74 10.56
C GLY A 284 12.34 -7.12 10.09
N VAL A 285 12.59 -7.16 8.79
CA VAL A 285 13.93 -7.55 8.28
C VAL A 285 15.02 -6.56 8.70
N PRO A 286 14.84 -5.23 8.59
CA PRO A 286 15.80 -4.27 9.13
C PRO A 286 16.01 -4.42 10.65
N SER A 287 14.95 -4.74 11.39
CA SER A 287 15.05 -4.96 12.83
C SER A 287 15.86 -6.22 13.18
N VAL A 288 15.67 -7.31 12.41
CA VAL A 288 16.48 -8.54 12.56
C VAL A 288 17.95 -8.28 12.22
N THR A 289 18.23 -7.67 11.07
CA THR A 289 19.62 -7.42 10.65
C THR A 289 20.32 -6.39 11.54
N ALA A 290 19.60 -5.42 12.09
CA ALA A 290 20.14 -4.49 13.09
C ALA A 290 20.58 -5.22 14.37
N SER A 291 19.85 -6.26 14.83
CA SER A 291 20.28 -7.07 15.97
C SER A 291 21.54 -7.90 15.68
N TRP A 292 21.84 -8.13 14.39
CA TRP A 292 23.13 -8.75 13.96
C TRP A 292 24.25 -7.73 13.79
N GLY A 293 24.01 -6.44 14.06
CA GLY A 293 24.99 -5.37 13.89
C GLY A 293 25.21 -4.94 12.43
N TRP A 294 24.28 -5.25 11.52
CA TRP A 294 24.40 -4.91 10.12
C TRP A 294 24.09 -3.44 9.86
N THR A 295 24.80 -2.87 8.89
CA THR A 295 24.52 -1.54 8.39
C THR A 295 23.26 -1.56 7.51
N PRO A 296 22.59 -0.40 7.34
CA PRO A 296 21.44 -0.28 6.42
C PRO A 296 21.77 -0.67 4.97
N LEU A 297 22.99 -0.41 4.51
CA LEU A 297 23.44 -0.82 3.18
C LEU A 297 23.52 -2.36 3.06
N GLN A 298 24.06 -3.05 4.07
CA GLN A 298 24.09 -4.51 4.10
C GLN A 298 22.69 -5.11 4.11
N THR A 299 21.77 -4.51 4.88
CA THR A 299 20.34 -4.86 4.87
C THR A 299 19.72 -4.65 3.50
N GLY A 300 20.01 -3.53 2.84
CA GLY A 300 19.56 -3.26 1.47
C GLY A 300 20.08 -4.27 0.45
N LEU A 301 21.35 -4.69 0.57
CA LEU A 301 21.96 -5.72 -0.28
C LEU A 301 21.28 -7.09 -0.07
N LEU A 302 20.94 -7.45 1.18
CA LEU A 302 20.19 -8.67 1.48
C LEU A 302 18.82 -8.69 0.73
N MET A 303 18.23 -7.55 0.48
CA MET A 303 16.94 -7.45 -0.22
C MET A 303 17.06 -7.47 -1.75
N LEU A 304 18.26 -7.50 -2.35
CA LEU A 304 18.45 -7.57 -3.80
C LEU A 304 17.74 -8.76 -4.49
N PRO A 305 17.70 -9.99 -3.94
CA PRO A 305 16.93 -11.08 -4.55
C PRO A 305 15.44 -10.74 -4.72
N ALA A 306 14.87 -9.97 -3.78
CA ALA A 306 13.50 -9.47 -3.90
C ALA A 306 13.34 -8.48 -5.06
N ALA A 307 14.35 -7.64 -5.32
CA ALA A 307 14.35 -6.73 -6.47
C ALA A 307 14.33 -7.50 -7.79
N VAL A 308 15.14 -8.56 -7.92
CA VAL A 308 15.14 -9.45 -9.11
C VAL A 308 13.77 -10.10 -9.28
N VAL A 309 13.19 -10.64 -8.21
CA VAL A 309 11.83 -11.21 -8.25
C VAL A 309 10.81 -10.15 -8.65
N GLY A 310 10.88 -8.94 -8.12
CA GLY A 310 9.99 -7.82 -8.46
C GLY A 310 10.00 -7.47 -9.96
N LEU A 311 11.17 -7.53 -10.61
CA LEU A 311 11.34 -7.29 -12.04
C LEU A 311 10.72 -8.40 -12.91
N VAL A 312 10.88 -9.65 -12.51
CA VAL A 312 10.54 -10.83 -13.31
C VAL A 312 9.11 -11.31 -13.02
N ALA A 313 8.66 -11.21 -11.77
CA ALA A 313 7.37 -11.71 -11.30
C ALA A 313 6.16 -11.21 -12.13
N PRO A 314 6.03 -9.93 -12.54
CA PRO A 314 4.87 -9.49 -13.31
C PRO A 314 4.63 -10.29 -14.58
N THR A 315 5.70 -10.78 -15.24
CA THR A 315 5.60 -11.59 -16.46
C THR A 315 4.99 -12.97 -16.18
N PHE A 316 5.41 -13.62 -15.08
CA PHE A 316 4.86 -14.90 -14.66
C PHE A 316 3.47 -14.76 -14.05
N CYS A 317 3.26 -13.76 -13.21
CA CYS A 317 1.99 -13.51 -12.55
C CYS A 317 0.86 -13.29 -13.55
N ARG A 318 1.12 -12.57 -14.65
CA ARG A 318 0.15 -12.41 -15.75
C ARG A 318 -0.27 -13.76 -16.36
N LYS A 319 0.68 -14.67 -16.58
CA LYS A 319 0.39 -16.02 -17.09
C LYS A 319 -0.39 -16.86 -16.09
N VAL A 320 -0.03 -16.77 -14.80
CA VAL A 320 -0.71 -17.47 -13.70
C VAL A 320 -2.15 -16.97 -13.58
N LEU A 321 -2.35 -15.65 -13.55
CA LEU A 321 -3.67 -15.03 -13.47
C LEU A 321 -4.56 -15.42 -14.66
N ALA A 322 -4.01 -15.41 -15.89
CA ALA A 322 -4.74 -15.78 -17.09
C ALA A 322 -5.15 -17.27 -17.11
N LYS A 323 -4.32 -18.17 -16.55
CA LYS A 323 -4.60 -19.61 -16.52
C LYS A 323 -5.51 -20.03 -15.38
N LEU A 324 -5.31 -19.47 -14.18
CA LEU A 324 -6.00 -19.92 -12.97
C LEU A 324 -7.24 -19.07 -12.64
N GLY A 325 -7.36 -17.87 -13.21
CA GLY A 325 -8.35 -16.89 -12.84
C GLY A 325 -8.03 -16.20 -11.50
N ALA A 326 -8.69 -15.09 -11.24
CA ALA A 326 -8.36 -14.18 -10.16
C ALA A 326 -8.44 -14.83 -8.77
N ARG A 327 -9.46 -15.65 -8.51
CA ARG A 327 -9.67 -16.29 -7.21
C ARG A 327 -8.55 -17.26 -6.82
N LEU A 328 -8.18 -18.17 -7.73
CA LEU A 328 -7.09 -19.12 -7.46
C LEU A 328 -5.74 -18.42 -7.41
N ALA A 329 -5.53 -17.37 -8.21
CA ALA A 329 -4.32 -16.56 -8.16
C ALA A 329 -4.16 -15.85 -6.79
N ILE A 330 -5.24 -15.33 -6.19
CA ILE A 330 -5.23 -14.80 -4.81
C ILE A 330 -4.88 -15.92 -3.81
N SER A 331 -5.45 -17.13 -3.98
CA SER A 331 -5.14 -18.26 -3.09
C SER A 331 -3.67 -18.67 -3.16
N VAL A 332 -3.09 -18.76 -4.37
CA VAL A 332 -1.66 -19.01 -4.57
C VAL A 332 -0.82 -17.92 -3.93
N SER A 333 -1.21 -16.66 -4.08
CA SER A 333 -0.53 -15.53 -3.46
C SER A 333 -0.54 -15.61 -1.93
N CYS A 334 -1.68 -15.92 -1.30
CA CYS A 334 -1.77 -16.13 0.15
C CYS A 334 -0.90 -17.31 0.61
N SER A 335 -0.89 -18.43 -0.12
CA SER A 335 -0.02 -19.58 0.18
C SER A 335 1.45 -19.21 0.11
N LEU A 336 1.83 -18.41 -0.89
CA LEU A 336 3.20 -17.93 -1.06
C LEU A 336 3.57 -16.93 0.06
N ALA A 337 2.64 -16.07 0.50
CA ALA A 337 2.85 -15.16 1.64
C ALA A 337 3.04 -15.94 2.94
N MET A 338 2.25 -16.99 3.16
CA MET A 338 2.40 -17.88 4.32
C MET A 338 3.78 -18.54 4.33
N LEU A 339 4.18 -19.14 3.21
CA LEU A 339 5.50 -19.77 3.05
C LEU A 339 6.63 -18.75 3.29
N ALA A 340 6.50 -17.54 2.75
CA ALA A 340 7.47 -16.47 2.92
C ALA A 340 7.66 -16.09 4.40
N LEU A 341 6.57 -15.96 5.16
CA LEU A 341 6.62 -15.67 6.60
C LEU A 341 7.25 -16.82 7.41
N LEU A 342 6.95 -18.07 7.06
CA LEU A 342 7.58 -19.25 7.69
C LEU A 342 9.10 -19.28 7.43
N VAL A 343 9.49 -19.03 6.18
CA VAL A 343 10.91 -18.97 5.79
C VAL A 343 11.62 -17.81 6.50
N ALA A 344 11.00 -16.64 6.58
CA ALA A 344 11.58 -15.51 7.29
C ALA A 344 11.69 -15.76 8.81
N ALA A 345 10.69 -16.41 9.41
CA ALA A 345 10.75 -16.82 10.80
C ALA A 345 11.92 -17.77 11.07
N ALA A 346 12.11 -18.75 10.17
CA ALA A 346 13.27 -19.66 10.24
C ALA A 346 14.60 -18.89 10.05
N GLY A 347 14.67 -17.97 9.07
CA GLY A 347 15.85 -17.14 8.85
C GLY A 347 16.23 -16.29 10.06
N ALA A 348 15.25 -15.70 10.72
CA ALA A 348 15.45 -14.93 11.94
C ALA A 348 15.82 -15.80 13.15
N ALA A 349 15.28 -17.03 13.25
CA ALA A 349 15.60 -17.95 14.35
C ALA A 349 16.99 -18.59 14.22
N MET A 350 17.47 -18.75 12.98
CA MET A 350 18.75 -19.37 12.67
C MET A 350 19.88 -18.35 12.43
N ASP A 351 19.61 -17.07 12.58
CA ASP A 351 20.50 -15.95 12.22
C ASP A 351 21.07 -16.08 10.79
N SER A 352 20.21 -16.58 9.86
CA SER A 352 20.63 -16.92 8.50
C SER A 352 20.16 -15.88 7.47
N ALA A 353 21.09 -15.06 7.01
CA ALA A 353 20.83 -14.05 5.99
C ALA A 353 20.29 -14.63 4.66
N PRO A 354 20.82 -15.73 4.09
CA PRO A 354 20.26 -16.31 2.87
C PRO A 354 18.82 -16.79 3.02
N VAL A 355 18.47 -17.40 4.17
CA VAL A 355 17.09 -17.84 4.43
C VAL A 355 16.16 -16.65 4.59
N LEU A 356 16.59 -15.60 5.30
CA LEU A 356 15.83 -14.37 5.44
C LEU A 356 15.60 -13.68 4.08
N ALA A 357 16.64 -13.60 3.23
CA ALA A 357 16.55 -13.07 1.87
C ALA A 357 15.55 -13.84 0.99
N LEU A 358 15.53 -15.18 1.11
CA LEU A 358 14.55 -16.03 0.43
C LEU A 358 13.13 -15.68 0.89
N GLY A 359 12.90 -15.49 2.19
CA GLY A 359 11.60 -15.03 2.72
C GLY A 359 11.14 -13.73 2.08
N VAL A 360 12.02 -12.73 1.98
CA VAL A 360 11.72 -11.44 1.34
C VAL A 360 11.40 -11.61 -0.15
N ALA A 361 12.18 -12.43 -0.86
CA ALA A 361 11.96 -12.71 -2.29
C ALA A 361 10.60 -13.37 -2.54
N LEU A 362 10.22 -14.36 -1.72
CA LEU A 362 8.91 -15.03 -1.79
C LEU A 362 7.76 -14.06 -1.50
N THR A 363 7.93 -13.17 -0.52
CA THR A 363 6.92 -12.14 -0.19
C THR A 363 6.72 -11.19 -1.37
N THR A 364 7.80 -10.80 -2.07
CA THR A 364 7.72 -9.95 -3.26
C THR A 364 6.96 -10.66 -4.39
N GLY A 365 7.21 -11.94 -4.61
CA GLY A 365 6.47 -12.74 -5.58
C GLY A 365 4.98 -12.84 -5.23
N SER A 366 4.67 -13.04 -3.95
CA SER A 366 3.30 -13.02 -3.44
C SER A 366 2.61 -11.68 -3.74
N PHE A 367 3.26 -10.56 -3.44
CA PHE A 367 2.70 -9.22 -3.68
C PHE A 367 2.47 -8.95 -5.16
N ALA A 368 3.42 -9.31 -6.02
CA ALA A 368 3.33 -9.15 -7.46
C ALA A 368 2.16 -9.94 -8.09
N LEU A 369 1.77 -11.07 -7.50
CA LEU A 369 0.62 -11.85 -7.94
C LEU A 369 -0.68 -11.38 -7.29
N GLY A 370 -0.67 -11.12 -5.99
CA GLY A 370 -1.87 -10.89 -5.18
C GLY A 370 -2.60 -9.60 -5.54
N GLN A 371 -1.88 -8.48 -5.67
CA GLN A 371 -2.49 -7.17 -5.95
C GLN A 371 -3.22 -7.11 -7.30
N PRO A 372 -2.61 -7.50 -8.44
CA PRO A 372 -3.32 -7.54 -9.71
C PRO A 372 -4.48 -8.52 -9.72
N SER A 373 -4.35 -9.66 -9.02
CA SER A 373 -5.41 -10.67 -8.93
C SER A 373 -6.62 -10.15 -8.15
N MET A 374 -6.39 -9.41 -7.06
CA MET A 374 -7.46 -8.73 -6.32
C MET A 374 -8.17 -7.71 -7.20
N MET A 375 -7.41 -6.86 -7.91
CA MET A 375 -7.98 -5.84 -8.80
C MET A 375 -8.81 -6.47 -9.91
N SER A 376 -8.37 -7.59 -10.49
CA SER A 376 -9.13 -8.36 -11.49
C SER A 376 -10.44 -8.91 -10.91
N ALA A 377 -10.36 -9.62 -9.77
CA ALA A 377 -11.52 -10.20 -9.11
C ALA A 377 -12.59 -9.15 -8.77
N VAL A 378 -12.15 -7.99 -8.27
CA VAL A 378 -13.03 -6.89 -7.89
C VAL A 378 -13.64 -6.22 -9.14
N SER A 379 -12.83 -5.99 -10.18
CA SER A 379 -13.30 -5.38 -11.43
C SER A 379 -14.32 -6.24 -12.18
N GLU A 380 -14.19 -7.55 -12.09
CA GLU A 380 -15.10 -8.53 -12.72
C GLU A 380 -16.41 -8.69 -11.93
N ALA A 381 -16.42 -8.31 -10.64
CA ALA A 381 -17.55 -8.51 -9.73
C ALA A 381 -18.55 -7.34 -9.71
N VAL A 382 -18.25 -6.24 -10.38
CA VAL A 382 -19.08 -5.01 -10.37
C VAL A 382 -19.26 -4.45 -11.77
N ASP A 383 -20.29 -3.63 -11.96
CA ASP A 383 -20.56 -2.93 -13.21
C ASP A 383 -19.44 -1.94 -13.56
N LEU A 384 -19.34 -1.59 -14.85
CA LEU A 384 -18.31 -0.67 -15.38
C LEU A 384 -18.28 0.68 -14.63
N THR A 385 -19.44 1.18 -14.25
CA THR A 385 -19.62 2.46 -13.53
C THR A 385 -19.08 2.43 -12.10
N ASP A 386 -19.11 1.26 -11.44
CA ASP A 386 -18.73 1.09 -10.04
C ASP A 386 -17.28 0.59 -9.87
N ARG A 387 -16.60 0.22 -10.97
CA ARG A 387 -15.25 -0.39 -10.93
C ARG A 387 -14.22 0.46 -10.22
N GLY A 388 -14.18 1.76 -10.50
CA GLY A 388 -13.22 2.67 -9.87
C GLY A 388 -13.38 2.70 -8.35
N VAL A 389 -14.63 2.82 -7.91
CA VAL A 389 -14.96 2.84 -6.48
C VAL A 389 -14.69 1.49 -5.82
N ALA A 390 -15.04 0.39 -6.48
CA ALA A 390 -14.80 -0.96 -5.96
C ALA A 390 -13.30 -1.26 -5.80
N ILE A 391 -12.47 -0.88 -6.77
CA ILE A 391 -11.01 -0.97 -6.69
C ILE A 391 -10.49 -0.08 -5.55
N GLY A 392 -11.01 1.15 -5.40
CA GLY A 392 -10.64 2.05 -4.31
C GLY A 392 -10.91 1.44 -2.93
N ILE A 393 -12.08 0.84 -2.73
CA ILE A 393 -12.47 0.17 -1.48
C ILE A 393 -11.60 -1.09 -1.23
N ALA A 394 -11.38 -1.90 -2.27
CA ALA A 394 -10.52 -3.06 -2.16
C ALA A 394 -9.07 -2.68 -1.82
N THR A 395 -8.58 -1.57 -2.38
CA THR A 395 -7.27 -1.01 -2.08
C THR A 395 -7.21 -0.47 -0.65
N LEU A 396 -8.27 0.19 -0.16
CA LEU A 396 -8.39 0.59 1.24
C LEU A 396 -8.23 -0.61 2.19
N VAL A 397 -8.96 -1.69 1.96
CA VAL A 397 -8.87 -2.93 2.75
C VAL A 397 -7.46 -3.52 2.66
N SER A 398 -6.89 -3.55 1.47
CA SER A 398 -5.54 -4.07 1.21
C SER A 398 -4.46 -3.28 1.97
N PHE A 399 -4.48 -1.96 1.92
CA PHE A 399 -3.50 -1.12 2.65
C PHE A 399 -3.78 -1.05 4.17
N THR A 400 -5.02 -1.29 4.60
CA THR A 400 -5.29 -1.57 6.03
C THR A 400 -4.54 -2.84 6.47
N GLY A 401 -4.52 -3.89 5.63
CA GLY A 401 -3.65 -5.05 5.84
C GLY A 401 -2.17 -4.67 5.95
N ALA A 402 -1.66 -3.81 5.07
CA ALA A 402 -0.28 -3.31 5.14
C ALA A 402 0.02 -2.64 6.50
N SER A 403 -0.92 -1.81 6.98
CA SER A 403 -0.81 -1.16 8.30
C SER A 403 -0.82 -2.18 9.44
N ILE A 404 -1.67 -3.22 9.34
CA ILE A 404 -1.68 -4.33 10.30
C ILE A 404 -0.30 -5.00 10.34
N GLY A 405 0.29 -5.29 9.19
CA GLY A 405 1.61 -5.91 9.09
C GLY A 405 2.71 -5.10 9.78
N ALA A 406 2.83 -3.82 9.45
CA ALA A 406 3.79 -2.92 10.06
C ALA A 406 3.56 -2.75 11.56
N SER A 407 2.27 -2.62 11.98
CA SER A 407 1.89 -2.40 13.37
C SER A 407 2.12 -3.63 14.26
N LEU A 408 1.85 -4.84 13.75
CA LEU A 408 2.10 -6.07 14.50
C LEU A 408 3.60 -6.28 14.73
N VAL A 409 4.44 -6.05 13.73
CA VAL A 409 5.89 -6.12 13.93
C VAL A 409 6.36 -5.04 14.90
N GLY A 410 5.90 -3.80 14.76
CA GLY A 410 6.23 -2.72 15.69
C GLY A 410 5.69 -2.97 17.10
N GLY A 411 4.44 -3.42 17.24
CA GLY A 411 3.80 -3.66 18.54
C GLY A 411 4.35 -4.87 19.28
N LEU A 412 4.56 -5.98 18.59
CA LEU A 412 4.99 -7.24 19.20
C LEU A 412 6.51 -7.42 19.23
N GLY A 413 7.25 -6.75 18.33
CA GLY A 413 8.70 -6.86 18.26
C GLY A 413 9.46 -6.38 19.51
N GLY A 414 8.79 -5.59 20.37
CA GLY A 414 9.32 -5.18 21.67
C GLY A 414 9.07 -6.19 22.81
N VAL A 415 8.15 -7.14 22.63
CA VAL A 415 7.71 -8.08 23.68
C VAL A 415 7.91 -9.55 23.28
N ALA A 416 8.16 -9.83 22.01
CA ALA A 416 8.40 -11.18 21.49
C ALA A 416 9.54 -11.15 20.46
N SER A 417 10.18 -12.34 20.23
CA SER A 417 11.18 -12.45 19.17
C SER A 417 10.57 -12.22 17.79
N LEU A 418 11.31 -11.60 16.89
CA LEU A 418 10.83 -11.34 15.52
C LEU A 418 10.49 -12.63 14.76
N SER A 419 11.19 -13.74 15.05
CA SER A 419 10.81 -15.05 14.55
C SER A 419 9.39 -15.44 14.98
N THR A 420 9.05 -15.27 16.26
CA THR A 420 7.70 -15.54 16.80
C THR A 420 6.67 -14.61 16.16
N VAL A 421 7.01 -13.33 15.94
CA VAL A 421 6.09 -12.38 15.28
C VAL A 421 5.81 -12.80 13.86
N PHE A 422 6.82 -13.17 13.07
CA PHE A 422 6.62 -13.67 11.69
C PHE A 422 5.76 -14.95 11.67
N LEU A 423 5.96 -15.87 12.62
CA LEU A 423 5.12 -17.07 12.76
C LEU A 423 3.66 -16.69 13.07
N ALA A 424 3.42 -15.81 14.02
CA ALA A 424 2.08 -15.37 14.38
C ALA A 424 1.36 -14.71 13.19
N MET A 425 2.10 -13.96 12.36
CA MET A 425 1.56 -13.31 11.18
C MET A 425 1.09 -14.28 10.09
N THR A 426 1.53 -15.55 10.10
CA THR A 426 1.02 -16.57 9.17
C THR A 426 -0.49 -16.80 9.33
N ALA A 427 -1.07 -16.41 10.46
CA ALA A 427 -2.52 -16.46 10.67
C ALA A 427 -3.29 -15.62 9.64
N LEU A 428 -2.74 -14.49 9.18
CA LEU A 428 -3.41 -13.61 8.22
C LEU A 428 -3.60 -14.28 6.84
N PRO A 429 -2.56 -14.81 6.17
CA PRO A 429 -2.77 -15.54 4.92
C PRO A 429 -3.57 -16.84 5.10
N VAL A 430 -3.49 -17.52 6.25
CA VAL A 430 -4.35 -18.67 6.54
C VAL A 430 -5.83 -18.27 6.60
N LEU A 431 -6.16 -17.17 7.29
CA LEU A 431 -7.52 -16.62 7.32
C LEU A 431 -7.97 -16.19 5.91
N GLY A 432 -7.11 -15.55 5.13
CA GLY A 432 -7.39 -15.20 3.75
C GLY A 432 -7.75 -16.42 2.89
N LEU A 433 -6.96 -17.49 2.99
CA LEU A 433 -7.23 -18.77 2.32
C LEU A 433 -8.55 -19.38 2.79
N ALA A 434 -8.80 -19.42 4.09
CA ALA A 434 -10.03 -19.97 4.66
C ALA A 434 -11.27 -19.25 4.11
N VAL A 435 -11.25 -17.93 4.06
CA VAL A 435 -12.35 -17.11 3.50
C VAL A 435 -12.61 -17.44 2.03
N LEU A 436 -11.58 -17.63 1.22
CA LEU A 436 -11.73 -17.98 -0.20
C LEU A 436 -12.22 -19.42 -0.40
N LEU A 437 -11.70 -20.38 0.36
CA LEU A 437 -11.98 -21.81 0.16
C LEU A 437 -13.36 -22.21 0.72
N LEU A 438 -13.70 -21.79 1.95
CA LEU A 438 -14.95 -22.16 2.60
C LEU A 438 -16.19 -21.62 1.86
N THR A 439 -16.08 -20.48 1.24
CA THR A 439 -17.20 -19.85 0.51
C THR A 439 -17.38 -20.37 -0.92
N GLY A 440 -16.40 -21.10 -1.47
CA GLY A 440 -16.54 -21.75 -2.78
C GLY A 440 -17.35 -23.03 -2.74
N ARG A 441 -17.30 -23.75 -1.62
CA ARG A 441 -18.06 -25.00 -1.45
C ARG A 441 -19.58 -24.79 -1.40
N ARG A 442 -20.05 -23.65 -0.88
CA ARG A 442 -21.49 -23.35 -0.83
C ARG A 442 -22.14 -23.09 -2.20
N ARG A 443 -21.40 -22.64 -3.21
CA ARG A 443 -21.94 -22.50 -4.58
C ARG A 443 -21.94 -23.82 -5.36
N ALA A 444 -20.97 -24.70 -5.14
CA ALA A 444 -20.93 -26.02 -5.74
C ALA A 444 -21.96 -27.01 -5.13
N ALA A 445 -22.46 -26.73 -3.93
CA ALA A 445 -23.51 -27.53 -3.27
C ALA A 445 -24.94 -27.03 -3.57
N LEU A 446 -25.09 -25.88 -4.25
CA LEU A 446 -26.36 -25.27 -4.64
C LEU A 446 -26.57 -25.21 -6.17
N ALA A 447 -25.60 -25.70 -6.94
CA ALA A 447 -25.67 -25.94 -8.39
C ALA A 447 -25.71 -27.44 -8.68
#